data_d64cc45b4498f6cd4e419269f28f4a38
#
_entry.id   d64cc45b4498f6cd4e419269f28f4a38
#
_cell.length_a   1.000
_cell.length_b   1.000
_cell.length_c   1.000
_cell.angle_alpha   90.00
_cell.angle_beta   90.00
_cell.angle_gamma   90.00
#
_symmetry.space_group_name_H-M   'P 1'
#
loop_
_entity.id
_entity.type
_entity.pdbx_description
1 polymer ?
#
loop_
_entity_poly.entity_id
_entity_poly.type
_entity_poly.pdbx_seq_one_letter_code
_entity_poly.pdbx_strand_id
1 'polypeptide(L)'
;MAEKLLGVIGGSGLYSMSELKVIEKISVDTPFGTPSEDLVIGEINGTRMAFLPRHGVGHFIPPSEINFRANIFSMKKIGVEQIISISAVGSMKDKLHPGHFSIPHQFIDRTTRRISTFFTTGMVGHVSLADPVCLATAEILSSAAHKVNANVHDGGTYVCIEGPQFSTRAESNVYRQWDVDVIGMTNATEAKLAREAGICYATLALITDYDCWKEEEEPVTLEAVLAIMHKNVETAQKLLKKLASEIKGCLLYTSP
;
A
#
# COMPACT_ATOMS: atom_id res chain seq x y z
N MET A 1 24.99 14.19 2.35
CA MET A 1 23.57 13.96 2.67
C MET A 1 23.36 12.45 2.58
N ALA A 2 22.73 11.81 3.57
CA ALA A 2 22.45 10.38 3.48
C ALA A 2 21.58 10.13 2.25
N GLU A 3 21.91 9.08 1.50
CA GLU A 3 21.18 8.67 0.30
C GLU A 3 19.79 8.20 0.73
N LYS A 4 18.72 8.86 0.21
CA LYS A 4 17.34 8.56 0.61
C LYS A 4 16.90 7.23 0.05
N LEU A 5 16.29 6.41 0.90
CA LEU A 5 15.76 5.10 0.55
C LEU A 5 14.23 5.14 0.57
N LEU A 6 13.60 4.91 -0.58
CA LEU A 6 12.15 4.83 -0.71
C LEU A 6 11.68 3.39 -0.48
N GLY A 7 10.76 3.18 0.45
CA GLY A 7 10.12 1.89 0.65
C GLY A 7 8.96 1.69 -0.34
N VAL A 8 8.87 0.49 -0.91
CA VAL A 8 7.75 0.06 -1.75
C VAL A 8 7.23 -1.26 -1.21
N ILE A 9 5.99 -1.27 -0.73
CA ILE A 9 5.31 -2.49 -0.26
C ILE A 9 4.23 -2.87 -1.27
N GLY A 10 4.27 -4.11 -1.76
CA GLY A 10 3.27 -4.56 -2.73
C GLY A 10 3.44 -6.00 -3.16
N GLY A 11 3.04 -6.34 -4.36
CA GLY A 11 3.25 -7.66 -4.95
C GLY A 11 4.65 -7.84 -5.54
N SER A 12 5.10 -9.08 -5.71
CA SER A 12 6.42 -9.41 -6.26
C SER A 12 6.64 -8.93 -7.71
N GLY A 13 5.58 -8.70 -8.47
CA GLY A 13 5.67 -8.14 -9.83
C GLY A 13 6.24 -6.72 -9.90
N LEU A 14 6.25 -5.96 -8.79
CA LEU A 14 6.71 -4.58 -8.81
C LEU A 14 8.21 -4.42 -8.98
N TYR A 15 9.01 -5.38 -8.55
CA TYR A 15 10.47 -5.34 -8.70
C TYR A 15 11.01 -6.21 -9.84
N SER A 16 10.13 -6.75 -10.67
CA SER A 16 10.52 -7.49 -11.90
C SER A 16 10.66 -6.61 -13.14
N MET A 17 10.66 -5.26 -12.95
CA MET A 17 10.85 -4.32 -14.04
C MET A 17 12.29 -4.32 -14.56
N SER A 18 12.47 -4.21 -15.88
CA SER A 18 13.77 -4.28 -16.55
C SER A 18 14.73 -3.14 -16.18
N GLU A 19 14.20 -2.00 -15.80
CA GLU A 19 14.97 -0.82 -15.43
C GLU A 19 15.46 -0.81 -13.98
N LEU A 20 14.96 -1.73 -13.15
CA LEU A 20 15.42 -1.86 -11.78
C LEU A 20 16.78 -2.56 -11.75
N LYS A 21 17.81 -1.82 -11.38
CA LYS A 21 19.12 -2.39 -11.06
C LYS A 21 19.07 -2.94 -9.63
N VAL A 22 18.83 -4.24 -9.49
CA VAL A 22 18.90 -4.90 -8.19
C VAL A 22 20.34 -4.83 -7.66
N ILE A 23 20.49 -4.32 -6.44
CA ILE A 23 21.78 -4.15 -5.75
C ILE A 23 22.02 -5.34 -4.84
N GLU A 24 21.05 -5.62 -3.95
CA GLU A 24 21.18 -6.68 -2.94
C GLU A 24 19.81 -7.14 -2.43
N LYS A 25 19.79 -8.27 -1.74
CA LYS A 25 18.68 -8.71 -0.90
C LYS A 25 19.14 -8.69 0.56
N ILE A 26 18.29 -8.15 1.43
CA ILE A 26 18.61 -7.97 2.84
C ILE A 26 17.60 -8.72 3.70
N SER A 27 18.06 -9.67 4.48
CA SER A 27 17.30 -10.25 5.58
C SER A 27 17.39 -9.34 6.79
N VAL A 28 16.27 -9.00 7.39
CA VAL A 28 16.21 -8.06 8.51
C VAL A 28 15.59 -8.74 9.72
N ASP A 29 16.41 -8.94 10.75
CA ASP A 29 15.92 -9.40 12.05
C ASP A 29 15.12 -8.30 12.75
N THR A 30 13.94 -8.65 13.24
CA THR A 30 13.08 -7.74 13.98
C THR A 30 12.63 -8.32 15.32
N PRO A 31 12.36 -7.49 16.34
CA PRO A 31 11.82 -7.96 17.62
C PRO A 31 10.37 -8.48 17.49
N PHE A 32 9.78 -8.34 16.33
CA PHE A 32 8.39 -8.74 16.02
C PHE A 32 8.33 -10.04 15.21
N GLY A 33 9.44 -10.72 15.02
CA GLY A 33 9.57 -11.90 14.17
C GLY A 33 10.02 -11.56 12.75
N THR A 34 9.82 -12.49 11.84
CA THR A 34 10.29 -12.40 10.45
C THR A 34 9.34 -11.54 9.60
N PRO A 35 9.85 -10.63 8.76
CA PRO A 35 9.07 -9.99 7.71
C PRO A 35 8.48 -11.00 6.71
N SER A 36 7.54 -10.55 5.89
CA SER A 36 6.92 -11.40 4.86
C SER A 36 7.93 -11.99 3.86
N GLU A 37 9.06 -11.31 3.64
CA GLU A 37 10.15 -11.73 2.76
C GLU A 37 11.40 -10.87 3.03
N ASP A 38 12.54 -11.25 2.48
CA ASP A 38 13.73 -10.41 2.40
C ASP A 38 13.46 -9.15 1.59
N LEU A 39 14.05 -8.04 2.00
CA LEU A 39 13.95 -6.77 1.28
C LEU A 39 14.84 -6.79 0.04
N VAL A 40 14.28 -6.47 -1.12
CA VAL A 40 15.03 -6.29 -2.35
C VAL A 40 15.42 -4.82 -2.49
N ILE A 41 16.70 -4.52 -2.41
CA ILE A 41 17.23 -3.17 -2.63
C ILE A 41 17.61 -3.03 -4.10
N GLY A 42 17.13 -1.99 -4.72
CA GLY A 42 17.46 -1.67 -6.11
C GLY A 42 17.51 -0.16 -6.36
N GLU A 43 17.90 0.20 -7.57
CA GLU A 43 18.04 1.59 -8.00
C GLU A 43 17.31 1.82 -9.33
N ILE A 44 16.56 2.91 -9.39
CA ILE A 44 15.92 3.41 -10.61
C ILE A 44 16.23 4.91 -10.73
N ASN A 45 16.80 5.34 -11.85
CA ASN A 45 17.11 6.74 -12.12
C ASN A 45 17.91 7.45 -11.00
N GLY A 46 18.82 6.73 -10.34
CA GLY A 46 19.63 7.27 -9.23
C GLY A 46 18.87 7.31 -7.87
N THR A 47 17.65 6.82 -7.80
CA THR A 47 16.89 6.71 -6.55
C THR A 47 16.92 5.28 -6.05
N ARG A 48 17.41 5.09 -4.82
CA ARG A 48 17.41 3.77 -4.16
C ARG A 48 16.03 3.46 -3.59
N MET A 49 15.61 2.22 -3.81
CA MET A 49 14.31 1.70 -3.37
C MET A 49 14.46 0.36 -2.65
N ALA A 50 13.68 0.18 -1.58
CA ALA A 50 13.54 -1.09 -0.88
C ALA A 50 12.16 -1.68 -1.17
N PHE A 51 12.11 -2.84 -1.80
CA PHE A 51 10.87 -3.53 -2.14
C PHE A 51 10.61 -4.66 -1.15
N LEU A 52 9.35 -4.76 -0.70
CA LEU A 52 8.87 -5.86 0.15
C LEU A 52 7.60 -6.47 -0.43
N PRO A 53 7.62 -7.75 -0.85
CA PRO A 53 6.40 -8.45 -1.25
C PRO A 53 5.56 -8.76 0.00
N ARG A 54 4.46 -8.04 0.16
CA ARG A 54 3.59 -8.08 1.36
C ARG A 54 3.11 -9.48 1.72
N HIS A 55 2.78 -10.27 0.71
CA HIS A 55 2.24 -11.63 0.85
C HIS A 55 3.31 -12.72 0.65
N GLY A 56 4.60 -12.35 0.66
CA GLY A 56 5.70 -13.23 0.26
C GLY A 56 5.76 -13.45 -1.26
N VAL A 57 6.85 -14.06 -1.72
CA VAL A 57 7.00 -14.47 -3.13
C VAL A 57 6.07 -15.65 -3.41
N GLY A 58 5.19 -15.51 -4.40
CA GLY A 58 4.17 -16.53 -4.71
C GLY A 58 2.83 -16.32 -3.99
N HIS A 59 2.68 -15.25 -3.21
CA HIS A 59 1.40 -14.86 -2.58
C HIS A 59 0.84 -15.94 -1.63
N PHE A 60 1.67 -16.47 -0.74
CA PHE A 60 1.30 -17.57 0.16
C PHE A 60 0.88 -17.12 1.58
N ILE A 61 1.08 -15.86 1.94
CA ILE A 61 0.68 -15.29 3.24
C ILE A 61 -0.68 -14.61 3.10
N PRO A 62 -1.75 -15.12 3.73
CA PRO A 62 -3.04 -14.45 3.70
C PRO A 62 -3.01 -13.11 4.44
N PRO A 63 -3.90 -12.15 4.13
CA PRO A 63 -3.89 -10.81 4.71
C PRO A 63 -3.89 -10.77 6.24
N SER A 64 -4.61 -11.70 6.88
CA SER A 64 -4.73 -11.82 8.33
C SER A 64 -3.48 -12.36 9.04
N GLU A 65 -2.53 -12.96 8.29
CA GLU A 65 -1.31 -13.57 8.83
C GLU A 65 -0.04 -12.78 8.48
N ILE A 66 -0.17 -11.71 7.72
CA ILE A 66 0.96 -10.81 7.43
C ILE A 66 1.52 -10.26 8.75
N ASN A 67 2.83 -10.39 8.93
CA ASN A 67 3.53 -9.77 10.05
C ASN A 67 3.79 -8.27 9.74
N PHE A 68 2.74 -7.46 9.81
CA PHE A 68 2.81 -6.03 9.50
C PHE A 68 3.83 -5.29 10.36
N ARG A 69 3.99 -5.67 11.65
CA ARG A 69 5.00 -5.06 12.52
C ARG A 69 6.40 -5.33 12.02
N ALA A 70 6.72 -6.57 11.70
CA ALA A 70 8.03 -6.92 11.17
C ALA A 70 8.29 -6.21 9.83
N ASN A 71 7.29 -6.13 8.96
CA ASN A 71 7.39 -5.47 7.65
C ASN A 71 7.72 -3.98 7.77
N ILE A 72 6.97 -3.23 8.57
CA ILE A 72 7.20 -1.78 8.74
C ILE A 72 8.48 -1.52 9.55
N PHE A 73 8.75 -2.34 10.58
CA PHE A 73 9.99 -2.22 11.36
C PHE A 73 11.23 -2.48 10.51
N SER A 74 11.21 -3.47 9.63
CA SER A 74 12.34 -3.76 8.75
C SER A 74 12.65 -2.59 7.81
N MET A 75 11.62 -1.95 7.26
CA MET A 75 11.76 -0.72 6.46
C MET A 75 12.40 0.40 7.27
N LYS A 76 11.92 0.63 8.51
CA LYS A 76 12.49 1.65 9.41
C LYS A 76 13.96 1.36 9.74
N LYS A 77 14.28 0.11 10.04
CA LYS A 77 15.62 -0.32 10.43
C LYS A 77 16.69 -0.07 9.37
N ILE A 78 16.34 -0.18 8.09
CA ILE A 78 17.23 0.11 6.95
C ILE A 78 17.22 1.57 6.51
N GLY A 79 16.53 2.46 7.24
CA GLY A 79 16.53 3.90 7.00
C GLY A 79 15.46 4.40 6.01
N VAL A 80 14.42 3.63 5.75
CA VAL A 80 13.25 4.10 4.97
C VAL A 80 12.50 5.17 5.77
N GLU A 81 12.29 6.32 5.16
CA GLU A 81 11.52 7.44 5.72
C GLU A 81 10.18 7.64 5.02
N GLN A 82 10.00 7.00 3.87
CA GLN A 82 8.82 7.17 3.03
C GLN A 82 8.43 5.82 2.39
N ILE A 83 7.17 5.44 2.50
CA ILE A 83 6.63 4.20 1.94
C ILE A 83 5.51 4.51 0.94
N ILE A 84 5.61 3.94 -0.26
CA ILE A 84 4.51 3.78 -1.20
C ILE A 84 3.99 2.36 -1.08
N SER A 85 2.75 2.24 -0.65
CA SER A 85 2.06 0.95 -0.58
C SER A 85 1.20 0.75 -1.82
N ILE A 86 1.42 -0.33 -2.53
CA ILE A 86 0.68 -0.68 -3.75
C ILE A 86 -0.16 -1.92 -3.47
N SER A 87 -1.47 -1.82 -3.67
CA SER A 87 -2.40 -2.92 -3.41
C SER A 87 -3.56 -2.93 -4.41
N ALA A 88 -4.03 -4.13 -4.75
CA ALA A 88 -5.29 -4.31 -5.47
C ALA A 88 -6.47 -4.01 -4.55
N VAL A 89 -7.51 -3.37 -5.09
CA VAL A 89 -8.73 -2.98 -4.36
C VAL A 89 -9.96 -3.12 -5.24
N GLY A 90 -11.11 -3.37 -4.60
CA GLY A 90 -12.41 -3.22 -5.23
C GLY A 90 -12.90 -1.77 -5.18
N SER A 91 -13.65 -1.35 -6.18
CA SER A 91 -14.30 -0.04 -6.23
C SER A 91 -15.66 -0.07 -5.53
N MET A 92 -15.95 0.97 -4.74
CA MET A 92 -17.24 1.18 -4.10
C MET A 92 -18.06 2.29 -4.79
N LYS A 93 -17.55 2.86 -5.87
CA LYS A 93 -18.15 3.97 -6.63
C LYS A 93 -18.23 3.66 -8.12
N ASP A 94 -19.33 4.02 -8.78
CA ASP A 94 -19.48 3.85 -10.22
C ASP A 94 -18.39 4.55 -11.04
N LYS A 95 -17.94 5.73 -10.61
CA LYS A 95 -16.93 6.54 -11.29
C LYS A 95 -15.50 5.99 -11.20
N LEU A 96 -15.25 5.05 -10.28
CA LEU A 96 -13.94 4.45 -10.04
C LEU A 96 -13.85 3.11 -10.77
N HIS A 97 -13.53 3.14 -12.05
CA HIS A 97 -13.56 1.96 -12.91
C HIS A 97 -12.37 1.01 -12.68
N PRO A 98 -12.54 -0.30 -12.86
CA PRO A 98 -11.43 -1.24 -12.99
C PRO A 98 -10.40 -0.75 -14.01
N GLY A 99 -9.11 -0.84 -13.67
CA GLY A 99 -8.03 -0.25 -14.47
C GLY A 99 -7.67 1.21 -14.08
N HIS A 100 -8.47 1.88 -13.26
CA HIS A 100 -8.13 3.15 -12.64
C HIS A 100 -7.28 2.95 -11.38
N PHE A 101 -6.74 4.05 -10.87
CA PHE A 101 -5.96 4.11 -9.64
C PHE A 101 -6.66 5.03 -8.64
N SER A 102 -6.49 4.75 -7.35
CA SER A 102 -6.92 5.65 -6.27
C SER A 102 -5.76 5.92 -5.32
N ILE A 103 -5.70 7.14 -4.79
CA ILE A 103 -4.78 7.55 -3.73
C ILE A 103 -5.64 7.98 -2.54
N PRO A 104 -6.14 7.02 -1.73
CA PRO A 104 -7.03 7.34 -0.61
C PRO A 104 -6.30 8.10 0.48
N HIS A 105 -6.96 9.08 1.08
CA HIS A 105 -6.41 9.90 2.17
C HIS A 105 -6.91 9.46 3.55
N GLN A 106 -7.98 8.67 3.61
CA GLN A 106 -8.61 8.22 4.84
C GLN A 106 -8.80 6.71 4.86
N PHE A 107 -8.82 6.14 6.08
CA PHE A 107 -9.06 4.72 6.30
C PHE A 107 -10.19 4.49 7.29
N ILE A 108 -11.06 3.51 6.98
CA ILE A 108 -11.95 2.86 7.94
C ILE A 108 -11.42 1.45 8.16
N ASP A 109 -10.95 1.16 9.38
CA ASP A 109 -10.40 -0.15 9.71
C ASP A 109 -11.48 -1.07 10.28
N ARG A 110 -11.79 -2.15 9.57
CA ARG A 110 -12.72 -3.21 9.95
C ARG A 110 -12.00 -4.54 10.26
N THR A 111 -10.68 -4.48 10.39
CA THR A 111 -9.88 -5.66 10.78
C THR A 111 -10.05 -5.93 12.27
N THR A 112 -9.99 -7.21 12.66
CA THR A 112 -10.30 -7.65 14.03
C THR A 112 -9.20 -8.48 14.68
N ARG A 113 -8.29 -9.06 13.89
CA ARG A 113 -7.28 -10.02 14.35
C ARG A 113 -5.85 -9.49 14.25
N ARG A 114 -5.66 -8.20 13.97
CA ARG A 114 -4.35 -7.64 13.66
C ARG A 114 -3.75 -6.89 14.81
N ILE A 115 -2.45 -7.08 15.01
CA ILE A 115 -1.68 -6.25 15.93
C ILE A 115 -1.22 -5.02 15.15
N SER A 116 -1.83 -3.87 15.44
CA SER A 116 -1.63 -2.61 14.71
C SER A 116 -0.86 -1.57 15.52
N THR A 117 -0.02 -2.00 16.46
CA THR A 117 0.86 -1.13 17.27
C THR A 117 2.18 -1.82 17.57
N PHE A 118 3.25 -1.04 17.67
CA PHE A 118 4.56 -1.50 18.16
C PHE A 118 4.63 -1.51 19.68
N PHE A 119 3.78 -0.75 20.35
CA PHE A 119 3.79 -0.61 21.80
C PHE A 119 3.12 -1.81 22.46
N THR A 120 3.69 -2.24 23.57
CA THR A 120 3.23 -3.39 24.36
C THR A 120 3.13 -3.01 25.84
N THR A 121 2.75 -3.97 26.69
CA THR A 121 2.75 -3.77 28.13
C THR A 121 4.06 -3.18 28.62
N GLY A 122 4.00 -2.07 29.34
CA GLY A 122 5.15 -1.32 29.86
C GLY A 122 5.43 -0.01 29.15
N MET A 123 4.96 0.17 27.91
CA MET A 123 5.06 1.43 27.17
C MET A 123 3.83 1.65 26.30
N VAL A 124 3.20 2.79 26.47
CA VAL A 124 2.03 3.19 25.66
C VAL A 124 2.38 4.42 24.82
N GLY A 125 2.09 4.38 23.53
CA GLY A 125 2.23 5.51 22.62
C GLY A 125 0.87 5.85 21.98
N HIS A 126 0.50 7.11 22.00
CA HIS A 126 -0.67 7.62 21.30
C HIS A 126 -0.24 8.52 20.16
N VAL A 127 -0.40 8.05 18.92
CA VAL A 127 -0.12 8.83 17.72
C VAL A 127 -1.43 9.37 17.13
N SER A 128 -1.40 10.60 16.61
CA SER A 128 -2.55 11.15 15.89
C SER A 128 -2.74 10.43 14.55
N LEU A 129 -3.98 10.02 14.27
CA LEU A 129 -4.40 9.38 13.01
C LEU A 129 -5.55 10.12 12.34
N ALA A 130 -5.81 11.39 12.70
CA ALA A 130 -6.79 12.21 11.99
C ALA A 130 -6.48 12.27 10.48
N ASP A 131 -5.18 12.40 10.16
CA ASP A 131 -4.66 12.37 8.79
C ASP A 131 -3.66 11.21 8.68
N PRO A 132 -4.11 9.99 8.38
CA PRO A 132 -3.27 8.79 8.40
C PRO A 132 -2.27 8.72 7.25
N VAL A 133 -2.51 9.49 6.18
CA VAL A 133 -1.70 9.52 4.96
C VAL A 133 -0.81 10.77 4.93
N CYS A 134 0.39 10.62 4.45
CA CYS A 134 1.31 11.74 4.20
C CYS A 134 0.90 12.46 2.91
N LEU A 135 0.24 13.60 3.02
CA LEU A 135 -0.26 14.35 1.87
C LEU A 135 0.84 14.74 0.88
N ALA A 136 2.01 15.13 1.37
CA ALA A 136 3.15 15.45 0.50
C ALA A 136 3.56 14.24 -0.37
N THR A 137 3.51 13.02 0.17
CA THR A 137 3.76 11.78 -0.59
C THR A 137 2.62 11.50 -1.57
N ALA A 138 1.37 11.71 -1.16
CA ALA A 138 0.19 11.53 -2.00
C ALA A 138 0.21 12.48 -3.20
N GLU A 139 0.56 13.75 -3.00
CA GLU A 139 0.67 14.76 -4.07
C GLU A 139 1.74 14.39 -5.11
N ILE A 140 2.93 13.95 -4.66
CA ILE A 140 4.00 13.50 -5.58
C ILE A 140 3.53 12.27 -6.36
N LEU A 141 2.84 11.34 -5.70
CA LEU A 141 2.30 10.14 -6.30
C LEU A 141 1.23 10.45 -7.34
N SER A 142 0.30 11.37 -7.01
CA SER A 142 -0.74 11.89 -7.92
C SER A 142 -0.13 12.58 -9.15
N SER A 143 0.86 13.46 -8.93
CA SER A 143 1.60 14.13 -10.01
C SER A 143 2.28 13.11 -10.95
N ALA A 144 2.95 12.10 -10.39
CA ALA A 144 3.60 11.06 -11.18
C ALA A 144 2.58 10.23 -11.99
N ALA A 145 1.41 9.92 -11.40
CA ALA A 145 0.34 9.20 -12.07
C ALA A 145 -0.20 9.97 -13.29
N HIS A 146 -0.47 11.26 -13.14
CA HIS A 146 -0.90 12.11 -14.27
C HIS A 146 0.14 12.17 -15.39
N LYS A 147 1.43 12.23 -15.06
CA LYS A 147 2.52 12.28 -16.06
C LYS A 147 2.69 11.00 -16.86
N VAL A 148 2.22 9.88 -16.35
CA VAL A 148 2.17 8.61 -17.11
C VAL A 148 0.79 8.34 -17.73
N ASN A 149 -0.10 9.34 -17.74
CA ASN A 149 -1.48 9.27 -18.23
C ASN A 149 -2.30 8.16 -17.56
N ALA A 150 -2.06 7.89 -16.28
CA ALA A 150 -2.89 6.99 -15.50
C ALA A 150 -4.19 7.71 -15.07
N ASN A 151 -5.33 7.01 -15.16
CA ASN A 151 -6.57 7.50 -14.59
C ASN A 151 -6.52 7.38 -13.07
N VAL A 152 -6.17 8.45 -12.38
CA VAL A 152 -6.01 8.48 -10.93
C VAL A 152 -7.08 9.32 -10.26
N HIS A 153 -7.61 8.82 -9.15
CA HIS A 153 -8.53 9.51 -8.25
C HIS A 153 -7.80 9.80 -6.95
N ASP A 154 -7.57 11.09 -6.69
CA ASP A 154 -6.86 11.59 -5.52
C ASP A 154 -7.83 11.91 -4.40
N GLY A 155 -7.56 11.41 -3.20
CA GLY A 155 -8.45 11.52 -2.04
C GLY A 155 -9.40 10.33 -1.87
N GLY A 156 -10.38 10.50 -0.99
CA GLY A 156 -11.38 9.49 -0.66
C GLY A 156 -11.00 8.56 0.49
N THR A 157 -11.87 7.60 0.75
CA THR A 157 -11.81 6.70 1.91
C THR A 157 -11.63 5.25 1.47
N TYR A 158 -10.67 4.58 2.09
CA TYR A 158 -10.41 3.16 1.93
C TYR A 158 -10.97 2.41 3.14
N VAL A 159 -11.88 1.46 2.93
CA VAL A 159 -12.25 0.50 3.98
C VAL A 159 -11.32 -0.72 3.93
N CYS A 160 -10.73 -1.04 5.07
CA CYS A 160 -9.84 -2.19 5.22
C CYS A 160 -10.58 -3.31 5.93
N ILE A 161 -10.89 -4.40 5.24
CA ILE A 161 -11.52 -5.59 5.80
C ILE A 161 -10.48 -6.64 6.18
N GLU A 162 -10.87 -7.63 7.00
CA GLU A 162 -9.95 -8.66 7.48
C GLU A 162 -9.43 -9.55 6.36
N GLY A 163 -10.30 -10.03 5.48
CA GLY A 163 -9.97 -11.06 4.51
C GLY A 163 -9.67 -12.43 5.17
N PRO A 164 -9.23 -13.45 4.42
CA PRO A 164 -9.02 -13.44 2.96
C PRO A 164 -10.30 -13.49 2.13
N GLN A 165 -11.47 -13.72 2.74
CA GLN A 165 -12.75 -13.68 2.05
C GLN A 165 -13.07 -12.24 1.61
N PHE A 166 -13.71 -12.12 0.46
CA PHE A 166 -14.31 -10.86 0.02
C PHE A 166 -15.56 -10.55 0.85
N SER A 167 -16.04 -9.31 0.79
CA SER A 167 -17.26 -8.89 1.47
C SER A 167 -18.48 -9.65 0.99
N THR A 168 -19.42 -9.86 1.91
CA THR A 168 -20.79 -10.22 1.53
C THR A 168 -21.47 -9.01 0.87
N ARG A 169 -22.51 -9.23 0.07
CA ARG A 169 -23.29 -8.15 -0.54
C ARG A 169 -23.88 -7.19 0.50
N ALA A 170 -24.28 -7.70 1.65
CA ALA A 170 -24.79 -6.88 2.75
C ALA A 170 -23.71 -5.96 3.32
N GLU A 171 -22.49 -6.46 3.54
CA GLU A 171 -21.34 -5.65 3.98
C GLU A 171 -20.98 -4.60 2.94
N SER A 172 -20.88 -4.99 1.67
CA SER A 172 -20.60 -4.10 0.56
C SER A 172 -21.60 -2.94 0.51
N ASN A 173 -22.89 -3.23 0.63
CA ASN A 173 -23.94 -2.19 0.67
C ASN A 173 -23.81 -1.25 1.89
N VAL A 174 -23.40 -1.77 3.07
CA VAL A 174 -23.13 -0.93 4.25
C VAL A 174 -21.96 0.01 3.99
N TYR A 175 -20.86 -0.50 3.43
CA TYR A 175 -19.68 0.33 3.12
C TYR A 175 -20.00 1.41 2.09
N ARG A 176 -20.83 1.11 1.09
CA ARG A 176 -21.34 2.14 0.17
C ARG A 176 -22.15 3.23 0.84
N GLN A 177 -22.99 2.88 1.83
CA GLN A 177 -23.74 3.86 2.63
C GLN A 177 -22.82 4.75 3.47
N TRP A 178 -21.62 4.26 3.85
CA TRP A 178 -20.61 5.05 4.54
C TRP A 178 -19.80 5.94 3.62
N ASP A 179 -20.17 6.00 2.35
CA ASP A 179 -19.51 6.79 1.31
C ASP A 179 -18.05 6.41 1.04
N VAL A 180 -17.70 5.14 1.27
CA VAL A 180 -16.36 4.58 0.98
C VAL A 180 -16.09 4.59 -0.52
N ASP A 181 -14.84 4.85 -0.92
CA ASP A 181 -14.42 4.88 -2.32
C ASP A 181 -13.84 3.55 -2.78
N VAL A 182 -12.98 2.91 -1.97
CA VAL A 182 -12.33 1.64 -2.30
C VAL A 182 -12.30 0.68 -1.11
N ILE A 183 -12.26 -0.62 -1.40
CA ILE A 183 -12.18 -1.70 -0.41
C ILE A 183 -10.95 -2.56 -0.65
N GLY A 184 -10.24 -2.89 0.42
CA GLY A 184 -9.11 -3.81 0.38
C GLY A 184 -8.80 -4.38 1.75
N MET A 185 -7.62 -5.00 1.93
CA MET A 185 -7.38 -5.85 3.10
C MET A 185 -6.14 -5.49 3.94
N THR A 186 -5.30 -4.50 3.55
CA THR A 186 -3.96 -4.41 4.15
C THR A 186 -3.54 -3.02 4.62
N ASN A 187 -3.99 -1.96 3.95
CA ASN A 187 -3.38 -0.63 4.06
C ASN A 187 -3.63 0.10 5.38
N ALA A 188 -4.77 -0.11 6.05
CA ALA A 188 -5.04 0.56 7.34
C ALA A 188 -4.04 0.11 8.43
N THR A 189 -3.70 -1.18 8.48
CA THR A 189 -2.71 -1.71 9.44
C THR A 189 -1.31 -1.15 9.14
N GLU A 190 -0.92 -1.11 7.86
CA GLU A 190 0.36 -0.51 7.44
C GLU A 190 0.44 0.96 7.81
N ALA A 191 -0.61 1.75 7.52
CA ALA A 191 -0.65 3.18 7.80
C ALA A 191 -0.51 3.50 9.30
N LYS A 192 -1.19 2.74 10.17
CA LYS A 192 -1.08 2.87 11.62
C LYS A 192 0.35 2.65 12.10
N LEU A 193 0.97 1.55 11.66
CA LEU A 193 2.35 1.20 12.03
C LEU A 193 3.37 2.16 11.42
N ALA A 194 3.19 2.59 10.18
CA ALA A 194 4.05 3.60 9.56
C ALA A 194 4.01 4.92 10.34
N ARG A 195 2.83 5.34 10.81
CA ARG A 195 2.67 6.52 11.64
C ARG A 195 3.43 6.39 12.96
N GLU A 196 3.30 5.27 13.68
CA GLU A 196 4.05 5.02 14.92
C GLU A 196 5.57 4.98 14.69
N ALA A 197 6.02 4.46 13.54
CA ALA A 197 7.42 4.43 13.15
C ALA A 197 7.96 5.78 12.65
N GLY A 198 7.12 6.81 12.51
CA GLY A 198 7.50 8.12 11.95
C GLY A 198 7.92 7.99 10.47
N ILE A 199 7.22 7.17 9.71
CA ILE A 199 7.41 6.98 8.26
C ILE A 199 6.26 7.64 7.52
N CYS A 200 6.56 8.46 6.52
CA CYS A 200 5.57 8.97 5.59
C CYS A 200 4.98 7.82 4.76
N TYR A 201 3.66 7.68 4.76
CA TYR A 201 2.97 6.58 4.09
C TYR A 201 1.90 7.10 3.15
N ALA A 202 1.86 6.58 1.93
CA ALA A 202 0.76 6.77 0.99
C ALA A 202 0.46 5.48 0.23
N THR A 203 -0.78 5.33 -0.22
CA THR A 203 -1.26 4.18 -0.97
C THR A 203 -1.48 4.54 -2.43
N LEU A 204 -1.01 3.71 -3.35
CA LEU A 204 -1.48 3.61 -4.72
C LEU A 204 -2.37 2.37 -4.82
N ALA A 205 -3.67 2.57 -4.78
CA ALA A 205 -4.66 1.50 -4.90
C ALA A 205 -4.96 1.23 -6.37
N LEU A 206 -4.81 -0.03 -6.79
CA LEU A 206 -5.05 -0.52 -8.14
C LEU A 206 -6.47 -1.08 -8.19
N ILE A 207 -7.39 -0.40 -8.84
CA ILE A 207 -8.79 -0.83 -8.90
C ILE A 207 -8.90 -1.99 -9.89
N THR A 208 -9.33 -3.15 -9.39
CA THR A 208 -9.42 -4.39 -10.16
C THR A 208 -10.84 -4.82 -10.50
N ASP A 209 -11.82 -4.41 -9.69
CA ASP A 209 -13.21 -4.83 -9.75
C ASP A 209 -14.14 -3.81 -9.06
N TYR A 210 -15.44 -4.07 -9.08
CA TYR A 210 -16.46 -3.27 -8.40
C TYR A 210 -16.95 -3.90 -7.09
N ASP A 211 -16.17 -4.80 -6.48
CA ASP A 211 -16.68 -5.60 -5.38
C ASP A 211 -17.98 -6.34 -5.77
N CYS A 212 -18.79 -6.79 -4.81
CA CYS A 212 -20.01 -7.56 -5.12
C CYS A 212 -21.30 -6.73 -5.15
N TRP A 213 -21.23 -5.39 -5.09
CA TRP A 213 -22.41 -4.53 -5.09
C TRP A 213 -23.01 -4.29 -6.49
N LYS A 214 -22.17 -4.38 -7.53
CA LYS A 214 -22.59 -4.11 -8.91
C LYS A 214 -23.10 -5.40 -9.54
N GLU A 215 -24.39 -5.61 -9.44
CA GLU A 215 -25.04 -6.88 -9.83
C GLU A 215 -25.02 -7.18 -11.32
N GLU A 216 -24.85 -6.16 -12.16
CA GLU A 216 -24.81 -6.30 -13.63
C GLU A 216 -23.45 -6.79 -14.15
N GLU A 217 -22.44 -6.86 -13.25
CA GLU A 217 -21.11 -7.36 -13.61
C GLU A 217 -20.95 -8.82 -13.15
N GLU A 218 -20.11 -9.57 -13.85
CA GLU A 218 -19.79 -10.95 -13.46
C GLU A 218 -19.22 -10.98 -12.03
N PRO A 219 -19.49 -12.03 -11.25
CA PRO A 219 -18.93 -12.18 -9.93
C PRO A 219 -17.40 -12.01 -9.94
N VAL A 220 -16.87 -11.31 -8.96
CA VAL A 220 -15.42 -11.11 -8.80
C VAL A 220 -14.73 -12.47 -8.70
N THR A 221 -14.01 -12.84 -9.76
CA THR A 221 -13.20 -14.06 -9.78
C THR A 221 -11.73 -13.72 -9.64
N LEU A 222 -10.95 -14.65 -9.08
CA LEU A 222 -9.51 -14.47 -8.95
C LEU A 222 -8.84 -14.24 -10.32
N GLU A 223 -9.30 -14.94 -11.35
CA GLU A 223 -8.77 -14.85 -12.71
C GLU A 223 -9.00 -13.46 -13.32
N ALA A 224 -10.21 -12.89 -13.16
CA ALA A 224 -10.55 -11.56 -13.63
C ALA A 224 -9.71 -10.48 -12.92
N VAL A 225 -9.59 -10.59 -11.59
CA VAL A 225 -8.72 -9.71 -10.77
C VAL A 225 -7.28 -9.77 -11.25
N LEU A 226 -6.73 -10.98 -11.47
CA LEU A 226 -5.34 -11.15 -11.91
C LEU A 226 -5.09 -10.56 -13.30
N ALA A 227 -6.04 -10.71 -14.24
CA ALA A 227 -5.90 -10.17 -15.59
C ALA A 227 -5.79 -8.63 -15.60
N ILE A 228 -6.66 -7.95 -14.84
CA ILE A 228 -6.61 -6.49 -14.69
C ILE A 228 -5.37 -6.08 -13.90
N MET A 229 -5.00 -6.84 -12.87
CA MET A 229 -3.84 -6.57 -12.04
C MET A 229 -2.53 -6.58 -12.83
N HIS A 230 -2.34 -7.51 -13.78
CA HIS A 230 -1.15 -7.52 -14.65
C HIS A 230 -0.99 -6.20 -15.42
N LYS A 231 -2.08 -5.70 -16.05
CA LYS A 231 -2.07 -4.42 -16.75
C LYS A 231 -1.80 -3.24 -15.82
N ASN A 232 -2.38 -3.27 -14.63
CA ASN A 232 -2.19 -2.23 -13.63
C ASN A 232 -0.76 -2.22 -13.08
N VAL A 233 -0.13 -3.38 -12.91
CA VAL A 233 1.27 -3.50 -12.47
C VAL A 233 2.23 -2.82 -13.45
N GLU A 234 2.05 -3.00 -14.76
CA GLU A 234 2.88 -2.30 -15.76
C GLU A 234 2.77 -0.77 -15.64
N THR A 235 1.54 -0.27 -15.40
CA THR A 235 1.33 1.17 -15.19
C THR A 235 1.92 1.63 -13.87
N ALA A 236 1.78 0.85 -12.79
CA ALA A 236 2.39 1.13 -11.50
C ALA A 236 3.94 1.15 -11.59
N GLN A 237 4.55 0.26 -12.37
CA GLN A 237 6.00 0.27 -12.63
C GLN A 237 6.43 1.56 -13.35
N LYS A 238 5.70 1.99 -14.39
CA LYS A 238 5.95 3.28 -15.08
C LYS A 238 5.82 4.46 -14.12
N LEU A 239 4.83 4.41 -13.23
CA LEU A 239 4.60 5.43 -12.21
C LEU A 239 5.74 5.46 -11.19
N LEU A 240 6.17 4.31 -10.66
CA LEU A 240 7.33 4.24 -9.75
C LEU A 240 8.60 4.78 -10.39
N LYS A 241 8.83 4.49 -11.67
CA LYS A 241 9.96 5.02 -12.44
C LYS A 241 9.90 6.54 -12.58
N LYS A 242 8.72 7.11 -12.79
CA LYS A 242 8.50 8.55 -12.85
C LYS A 242 8.69 9.20 -11.47
N LEU A 243 8.11 8.60 -10.45
CA LEU A 243 8.23 9.02 -9.07
C LEU A 243 9.71 9.05 -8.63
N ALA A 244 10.51 8.04 -8.99
CA ALA A 244 11.94 7.99 -8.70
C ALA A 244 12.69 9.24 -9.13
N SER A 245 12.30 9.86 -10.24
CA SER A 245 12.92 11.08 -10.75
C SER A 245 12.47 12.36 -10.04
N GLU A 246 11.39 12.30 -9.26
CA GLU A 246 10.72 13.49 -8.69
C GLU A 246 10.72 13.51 -7.16
N ILE A 247 11.02 12.38 -6.52
CA ILE A 247 10.91 12.26 -5.07
C ILE A 247 11.95 13.16 -4.40
N LYS A 248 11.46 14.23 -3.77
CA LYS A 248 12.23 15.07 -2.88
C LYS A 248 11.86 14.62 -1.47
N GLY A 249 12.85 14.47 -0.61
CA GLY A 249 12.59 13.96 0.72
C GLY A 249 11.41 14.66 1.37
N CYS A 250 10.50 13.86 1.85
CA CYS A 250 9.40 14.34 2.67
C CYS A 250 9.99 14.98 3.93
N LEU A 251 9.52 16.18 4.26
CA LEU A 251 9.69 16.69 5.60
C LEU A 251 8.85 15.77 6.48
N LEU A 252 9.52 14.93 7.26
CA LEU A 252 8.85 14.14 8.28
C LEU A 252 7.87 15.02 9.01
N TYR A 253 6.69 14.50 9.32
CA TYR A 253 5.82 15.07 10.33
C TYR A 253 6.68 15.34 11.57
N THR A 254 7.22 16.54 11.67
CA THR A 254 7.62 17.07 12.96
C THR A 254 6.32 17.34 13.67
N SER A 255 5.82 16.31 14.35
CA SER A 255 4.76 16.45 15.32
C SER A 255 5.20 17.46 16.36
N PRO A 256 4.33 18.40 16.77
CA PRO A 256 4.54 19.09 18.03
C PRO A 256 4.47 18.09 19.17
#